data_49c42bf4a70902e68990153848bd1cca
#
_entry.id   49c42bf4a70902e68990153848bd1cca
#
_cell.length_a   1.000
_cell.length_b   1.000
_cell.length_c   1.000
_cell.angle_alpha   90.00
_cell.angle_beta   90.00
_cell.angle_gamma   90.00
#
_symmetry.space_group_name_H-M   'P 1'
#
loop_
_entity.id
_entity.type
_entity.pdbx_description
1 polymer ?
#
loop_
_entity_poly.entity_id
_entity_poly.type
_entity_poly.pdbx_seq_one_letter_code
_entity_poly.pdbx_strand_id
1 'polypeptide(L)'
;MRGGVILQGLVCYRDTGEKNGARTLCGVRFGAAYASRGEGMLAALSAKRAAKYLQKRRVSYAVFPKDYPYAEVFARCGVLPPPEQPLRMAKAAEIIRRAMARLGLAPERARIALCAPSQSAALEAAARELSKDVRYLALCAPNGERLARTLRWDCGASVHTLQTDERIAADLSVCFDDFPLPDGLVLPLGSGAVSVAYGTENLGDAAMIWNEDQLICALYASLARRADEIWVKDVKMPPDGGENGHLSRVNAQKSKNNFQEARMRAISSRKSCSEHR
;
A
#
# COMPACT_ATOMS: atom_id res chain seq x y z
N MET A 1 9.80 0.92 27.16
CA MET A 1 8.93 1.81 26.38
C MET A 1 7.56 1.14 26.29
N ARG A 2 6.51 1.72 26.88
CA ARG A 2 5.14 1.22 26.71
C ARG A 2 4.72 1.64 25.31
N GLY A 3 4.70 0.69 24.36
CA GLY A 3 4.18 0.90 23.01
C GLY A 3 2.76 1.43 23.12
N GLY A 4 2.53 2.65 22.64
CA GLY A 4 1.20 3.23 22.57
C GLY A 4 0.36 2.31 21.69
N VAL A 5 -0.67 1.72 22.29
CA VAL A 5 -1.68 0.96 21.56
C VAL A 5 -2.28 1.94 20.54
N ILE A 6 -2.02 1.71 19.26
CA ILE A 6 -2.70 2.47 18.20
C ILE A 6 -4.17 2.12 18.33
N LEU A 7 -4.96 3.04 18.85
CA LEU A 7 -6.38 2.85 19.07
C LEU A 7 -7.06 2.88 17.69
N GLN A 8 -7.49 1.72 17.22
CA GLN A 8 -8.28 1.60 16.00
C GLN A 8 -9.74 1.95 16.30
N GLY A 9 -10.37 2.64 15.37
CA GLY A 9 -11.78 2.99 15.43
C GLY A 9 -12.65 1.99 14.70
N LEU A 10 -13.90 1.92 15.12
CA LEU A 10 -14.95 1.18 14.44
C LEU A 10 -16.17 2.10 14.33
N VAL A 11 -16.64 2.34 13.11
CA VAL A 11 -17.88 3.06 12.86
C VAL A 11 -18.99 2.04 12.81
N CYS A 12 -20.03 2.25 13.61
CA CYS A 12 -21.20 1.39 13.69
C CYS A 12 -22.44 2.18 13.31
N TYR A 13 -23.43 1.51 12.73
CA TYR A 13 -24.76 2.09 12.63
C TYR A 13 -25.43 2.08 14.01
N ARG A 14 -26.11 3.17 14.31
CA ARG A 14 -26.84 3.32 15.57
C ARG A 14 -28.17 2.59 15.46
N ASP A 15 -28.31 1.54 16.23
CA ASP A 15 -29.61 1.01 16.59
C ASP A 15 -30.10 1.71 17.90
N THR A 16 -31.34 1.46 18.33
CA THR A 16 -31.92 2.13 19.51
C THR A 16 -31.12 1.84 20.78
N GLY A 17 -30.59 2.90 21.40
CA GLY A 17 -29.97 2.82 22.73
C GLY A 17 -28.45 2.67 22.77
N GLU A 18 -27.78 2.47 21.65
CA GLU A 18 -26.33 2.30 21.60
C GLU A 18 -25.58 3.62 21.81
N LYS A 19 -24.54 3.56 22.64
CA LYS A 19 -23.68 4.71 22.99
C LYS A 19 -22.25 4.48 22.51
N ASN A 20 -21.61 5.58 22.10
CA ASN A 20 -20.17 5.56 21.79
C ASN A 20 -19.35 4.95 22.96
N GLY A 21 -18.42 4.06 22.63
CA GLY A 21 -17.69 3.33 23.67
C GLY A 21 -16.51 2.54 23.14
N ALA A 22 -16.32 1.36 23.66
CA ALA A 22 -15.38 0.37 23.14
C ALA A 22 -16.16 -0.89 22.73
N ARG A 23 -15.71 -1.51 21.64
CA ARG A 23 -16.27 -2.80 21.16
C ARG A 23 -15.11 -3.73 20.85
N THR A 24 -15.24 -4.98 21.25
CA THR A 24 -14.27 -6.02 20.87
C THR A 24 -14.79 -6.74 19.62
N LEU A 25 -13.95 -6.83 18.60
CA LEU A 25 -14.22 -7.51 17.35
C LEU A 25 -12.99 -8.31 16.93
N CYS A 26 -13.16 -9.57 16.59
CA CYS A 26 -12.07 -10.48 16.20
C CYS A 26 -10.87 -10.46 17.20
N GLY A 27 -11.15 -10.35 18.50
CA GLY A 27 -10.14 -10.29 19.56
C GLY A 27 -9.49 -8.91 19.77
N VAL A 28 -9.80 -7.92 18.94
CA VAL A 28 -9.25 -6.54 19.04
C VAL A 28 -10.27 -5.61 19.68
N ARG A 29 -9.80 -4.74 20.57
CA ARG A 29 -10.62 -3.69 21.20
C ARG A 29 -10.56 -2.42 20.37
N PHE A 30 -11.68 -2.05 19.75
CA PHE A 30 -11.85 -0.84 18.96
C PHE A 30 -12.55 0.26 19.75
N GLY A 31 -12.24 1.52 19.44
CA GLY A 31 -13.06 2.66 19.84
C GLY A 31 -14.31 2.74 18.95
N ALA A 32 -15.48 2.37 19.46
CA ALA A 32 -16.70 2.33 18.66
C ALA A 32 -17.42 3.69 18.68
N ALA A 33 -17.70 4.22 17.49
CA ALA A 33 -18.50 5.41 17.26
C ALA A 33 -19.76 5.08 16.48
N TYR A 34 -20.92 5.53 16.96
CA TYR A 34 -22.21 5.20 16.37
C TYR A 34 -22.76 6.37 15.57
N ALA A 35 -23.12 6.12 14.31
CA ALA A 35 -23.70 7.07 13.38
C ALA A 35 -25.03 6.57 12.83
N SER A 36 -25.91 7.47 12.42
CA SER A 36 -27.21 7.10 11.82
C SER A 36 -27.02 6.40 10.48
N ARG A 37 -27.88 5.43 10.18
CA ARG A 37 -27.89 4.66 8.94
C ARG A 37 -28.48 5.44 7.75
N GLY A 38 -29.32 6.45 8.00
CA GLY A 38 -30.06 7.18 6.95
C GLY A 38 -29.16 8.12 6.13
N GLU A 39 -29.79 8.78 5.16
CA GLU A 39 -29.19 9.81 4.32
C GLU A 39 -29.68 11.20 4.74
N GLY A 40 -28.99 12.24 4.24
CA GLY A 40 -29.36 13.63 4.44
C GLY A 40 -28.66 14.32 5.61
N MET A 41 -29.12 15.54 5.91
CA MET A 41 -28.44 16.47 6.83
C MET A 41 -28.29 15.90 8.25
N LEU A 42 -29.32 15.25 8.78
CA LEU A 42 -29.28 14.69 10.15
C LEU A 42 -28.29 13.53 10.27
N ALA A 43 -28.21 12.69 9.24
CA ALA A 43 -27.23 11.60 9.19
C ALA A 43 -25.79 12.15 9.06
N ALA A 44 -25.59 13.17 8.24
CA ALA A 44 -24.28 13.86 8.14
C ALA A 44 -23.88 14.52 9.47
N LEU A 45 -24.79 15.13 10.21
CA LEU A 45 -24.54 15.67 11.55
C LEU A 45 -24.22 14.55 12.55
N SER A 46 -24.91 13.41 12.48
CA SER A 46 -24.62 12.23 13.29
C SER A 46 -23.20 11.71 13.00
N ALA A 47 -22.83 11.57 11.71
CA ALA A 47 -21.49 11.20 11.28
C ALA A 47 -20.42 12.15 11.81
N LYS A 48 -20.66 13.48 11.74
CA LYS A 48 -19.74 14.49 12.27
C LYS A 48 -19.54 14.38 13.79
N ARG A 49 -20.61 14.06 14.53
CA ARG A 49 -20.50 13.83 15.99
C ARG A 49 -19.69 12.57 16.29
N ALA A 50 -19.93 11.49 15.55
CA ALA A 50 -19.17 10.23 15.66
C ALA A 50 -17.68 10.44 15.32
N ALA A 51 -17.38 11.17 14.25
CA ALA A 51 -16.01 11.50 13.86
C ALA A 51 -15.28 12.31 14.95
N LYS A 52 -15.92 13.35 15.48
CA LYS A 52 -15.37 14.15 16.58
C LYS A 52 -15.15 13.32 17.86
N TYR A 53 -15.99 12.34 18.12
CA TYR A 53 -15.81 11.41 19.24
C TYR A 53 -14.53 10.60 19.09
N LEU A 54 -14.27 10.01 17.91
CA LEU A 54 -13.04 9.27 17.62
C LEU A 54 -11.82 10.20 17.68
N GLN A 55 -11.89 11.39 17.08
CA GLN A 55 -10.83 12.39 17.10
C GLN A 55 -10.42 12.76 18.54
N LYS A 56 -11.39 13.03 19.43
CA LYS A 56 -11.13 13.33 20.84
C LYS A 56 -10.40 12.17 21.55
N ARG A 57 -10.57 10.95 21.10
CA ARG A 57 -9.88 9.76 21.60
C ARG A 57 -8.55 9.47 20.88
N ARG A 58 -8.09 10.40 20.03
CA ARG A 58 -6.86 10.28 19.25
C ARG A 58 -6.85 9.05 18.33
N VAL A 59 -8.02 8.64 17.83
CA VAL A 59 -8.16 7.59 16.83
C VAL A 59 -7.92 8.22 15.47
N SER A 60 -6.88 7.78 14.78
CA SER A 60 -6.54 8.26 13.43
C SER A 60 -7.10 7.38 12.32
N TYR A 61 -7.40 6.12 12.62
CA TYR A 61 -7.89 5.16 11.64
C TYR A 61 -9.14 4.45 12.14
N ALA A 62 -10.14 4.31 11.27
CA ALA A 62 -11.38 3.63 11.61
C ALA A 62 -11.87 2.75 10.46
N VAL A 63 -12.41 1.59 10.80
CA VAL A 63 -13.11 0.69 9.89
C VAL A 63 -14.54 1.21 9.72
N PHE A 64 -14.98 1.33 8.49
CA PHE A 64 -16.33 1.80 8.15
C PHE A 64 -17.24 0.63 7.76
N PRO A 65 -18.56 0.76 7.95
CA PRO A 65 -19.52 -0.16 7.35
C PRO A 65 -19.36 -0.22 5.83
N LYS A 66 -19.82 -1.29 5.20
CA LYS A 66 -19.89 -1.38 3.74
C LYS A 66 -20.70 -0.21 3.19
N ASP A 67 -20.21 0.36 2.09
CA ASP A 67 -20.91 1.44 1.35
C ASP A 67 -21.29 2.65 2.23
N TYR A 68 -20.46 2.96 3.25
CA TYR A 68 -20.73 4.05 4.16
C TYR A 68 -20.58 5.42 3.48
N PRO A 69 -21.67 6.21 3.30
CA PRO A 69 -21.63 7.40 2.45
C PRO A 69 -20.93 8.62 3.07
N TYR A 70 -20.65 8.60 4.37
CA TYR A 70 -20.07 9.75 5.09
C TYR A 70 -18.59 9.57 5.49
N ALA A 71 -17.86 8.69 4.83
CA ALA A 71 -16.42 8.48 5.11
C ALA A 71 -15.61 9.79 4.99
N GLU A 72 -15.94 10.65 4.03
CA GLU A 72 -15.30 11.96 3.86
C GLU A 72 -15.48 12.89 5.06
N VAL A 73 -16.62 12.79 5.78
CA VAL A 73 -16.87 13.59 6.98
C VAL A 73 -15.88 13.22 8.08
N PHE A 74 -15.54 11.93 8.19
CA PHE A 74 -14.51 11.43 9.11
C PHE A 74 -13.12 11.89 8.67
N ALA A 75 -12.81 11.82 7.37
CA ALA A 75 -11.53 12.25 6.82
C ALA A 75 -11.25 13.75 7.13
N ARG A 76 -12.26 14.61 7.00
CA ARG A 76 -12.18 16.04 7.41
C ARG A 76 -11.92 16.24 8.91
N CYS A 77 -12.22 15.24 9.73
CA CYS A 77 -11.91 15.23 11.17
C CYS A 77 -10.57 14.52 11.49
N GLY A 78 -9.80 14.13 10.47
CA GLY A 78 -8.52 13.42 10.64
C GLY A 78 -8.67 11.94 10.99
N VAL A 79 -9.84 11.34 10.74
CA VAL A 79 -10.08 9.91 10.92
C VAL A 79 -10.21 9.26 9.54
N LEU A 80 -9.21 8.48 9.16
CA LEU A 80 -9.08 7.85 7.84
C LEU A 80 -9.39 6.35 7.91
N PRO A 81 -9.66 5.67 6.78
CA PRO A 81 -9.62 4.21 6.74
C PRO A 81 -8.23 3.69 7.12
N PRO A 82 -8.11 2.47 7.64
CA PRO A 82 -6.82 1.84 7.93
C PRO A 82 -5.93 1.82 6.69
N PRO A 83 -4.61 2.13 6.81
CA PRO A 83 -3.71 2.13 5.67
C PRO A 83 -3.51 0.70 5.14
N GLU A 84 -3.71 0.52 3.85
CA GLU A 84 -3.50 -0.77 3.17
C GLU A 84 -2.02 -1.06 2.89
N GLN A 85 -1.20 -0.02 2.76
CA GLN A 85 0.20 -0.13 2.33
C GLN A 85 1.02 -1.13 3.15
N PRO A 86 0.95 -1.18 4.50
CA PRO A 86 1.74 -2.14 5.27
C PRO A 86 1.40 -3.60 4.94
N LEU A 87 0.11 -3.92 4.80
CA LEU A 87 -0.34 -5.26 4.42
C LEU A 87 0.01 -5.56 2.96
N ARG A 88 -0.18 -4.60 2.06
CA ARG A 88 0.16 -4.72 0.64
C ARG A 88 1.64 -5.04 0.45
N MET A 89 2.52 -4.37 1.19
CA MET A 89 3.95 -4.65 1.16
C MET A 89 4.29 -6.02 1.73
N ALA A 90 3.65 -6.44 2.82
CA ALA A 90 3.85 -7.76 3.40
C ALA A 90 3.36 -8.90 2.48
N LYS A 91 2.35 -8.63 1.64
CA LYS A 91 1.77 -9.59 0.68
C LYS A 91 2.25 -9.38 -0.76
N ALA A 92 3.30 -8.59 -0.98
CA ALA A 92 3.77 -8.19 -2.31
C ALA A 92 3.98 -9.38 -3.26
N ALA A 93 4.66 -10.44 -2.83
CA ALA A 93 4.89 -11.62 -3.66
C ALA A 93 3.58 -12.30 -4.10
N GLU A 94 2.60 -12.42 -3.20
CA GLU A 94 1.31 -13.03 -3.50
C GLU A 94 0.48 -12.16 -4.44
N ILE A 95 0.50 -10.83 -4.24
CA ILE A 95 -0.14 -9.86 -5.14
C ILE A 95 0.46 -9.95 -6.55
N ILE A 96 1.79 -10.03 -6.66
CA ILE A 96 2.48 -10.17 -7.95
C ILE A 96 2.08 -11.48 -8.65
N ARG A 97 2.06 -12.60 -7.94
CA ARG A 97 1.61 -13.90 -8.49
C ARG A 97 0.16 -13.83 -8.99
N ARG A 98 -0.73 -13.18 -8.24
CA ARG A 98 -2.14 -12.98 -8.66
C ARG A 98 -2.24 -12.07 -9.89
N ALA A 99 -1.47 -10.99 -9.93
CA ALA A 99 -1.41 -10.12 -11.11
C ALA A 99 -0.89 -10.88 -12.33
N MET A 100 0.19 -11.65 -12.20
CA MET A 100 0.71 -12.52 -13.27
C MET A 100 -0.34 -13.50 -13.78
N ALA A 101 -1.02 -14.21 -12.88
CA ALA A 101 -2.08 -15.16 -13.25
C ALA A 101 -3.22 -14.47 -14.01
N ARG A 102 -3.63 -13.28 -13.59
CA ARG A 102 -4.68 -12.49 -14.28
C ARG A 102 -4.25 -12.03 -15.67
N LEU A 103 -2.96 -11.77 -15.85
CA LEU A 103 -2.37 -11.37 -17.13
C LEU A 103 -2.00 -12.54 -18.04
N GLY A 104 -2.20 -13.79 -17.59
CA GLY A 104 -1.79 -14.99 -18.32
C GLY A 104 -0.27 -15.18 -18.43
N LEU A 105 0.49 -14.55 -17.53
CA LEU A 105 1.95 -14.65 -17.50
C LEU A 105 2.38 -15.93 -16.76
N ALA A 106 3.04 -16.84 -17.47
CA ALA A 106 3.59 -18.05 -16.87
C ALA A 106 4.89 -17.73 -16.11
N PRO A 107 5.02 -18.10 -14.83
CA PRO A 107 6.18 -17.74 -13.98
C PRO A 107 7.52 -18.17 -14.59
N GLU A 108 7.55 -19.30 -15.29
CA GLU A 108 8.77 -19.86 -15.88
C GLU A 108 9.27 -19.08 -17.11
N ARG A 109 8.41 -18.25 -17.71
CA ARG A 109 8.70 -17.49 -18.94
C ARG A 109 8.64 -15.98 -18.74
N ALA A 110 7.89 -15.54 -17.74
CA ALA A 110 7.69 -14.13 -17.49
C ALA A 110 8.97 -13.44 -16.99
N ARG A 111 9.22 -12.25 -17.49
CA ARG A 111 10.28 -11.36 -17.05
C ARG A 111 9.66 -10.32 -16.12
N ILE A 112 9.98 -10.42 -14.84
CA ILE A 112 9.44 -9.53 -13.81
C ILE A 112 10.53 -8.59 -13.33
N ALA A 113 10.27 -7.28 -13.36
CA ALA A 113 11.16 -6.27 -12.79
C ALA A 113 10.60 -5.76 -11.46
N LEU A 114 11.40 -5.79 -10.42
CA LEU A 114 11.09 -5.19 -9.12
C LEU A 114 11.85 -3.87 -9.00
N CYS A 115 11.11 -2.77 -8.94
CA CYS A 115 11.63 -1.41 -8.96
C CYS A 115 11.35 -0.72 -7.62
N ALA A 116 12.38 -0.16 -6.99
CA ALA A 116 12.24 0.56 -5.72
C ALA A 116 13.24 1.72 -5.62
N PRO A 117 12.87 2.84 -4.99
CA PRO A 117 13.78 3.97 -4.76
C PRO A 117 14.84 3.65 -3.70
N SER A 118 14.58 2.65 -2.86
CA SER A 118 15.51 2.17 -1.83
C SER A 118 15.32 0.69 -1.58
N GLN A 119 16.36 0.05 -1.05
CA GLN A 119 16.25 -1.33 -0.59
C GLN A 119 15.40 -1.39 0.70
N SER A 120 14.29 -2.10 0.65
CA SER A 120 13.38 -2.29 1.78
C SER A 120 13.22 -3.78 2.11
N ALA A 121 12.87 -4.08 3.36
CA ALA A 121 12.58 -5.46 3.78
C ALA A 121 11.44 -6.08 2.95
N ALA A 122 10.47 -5.28 2.51
CA ALA A 122 9.36 -5.74 1.67
C ALA A 122 9.84 -6.17 0.27
N LEU A 123 10.71 -5.35 -0.36
CA LEU A 123 11.33 -5.68 -1.64
C LEU A 123 12.16 -6.98 -1.53
N GLU A 124 12.98 -7.08 -0.48
CA GLU A 124 13.83 -8.25 -0.26
C GLU A 124 13.01 -9.52 -0.03
N ALA A 125 11.98 -9.45 0.81
CA ALA A 125 11.07 -10.57 1.07
C ALA A 125 10.33 -10.99 -0.22
N ALA A 126 9.80 -10.02 -0.98
CA ALA A 126 9.11 -10.31 -2.23
C ALA A 126 10.05 -10.92 -3.28
N ALA A 127 11.27 -10.39 -3.42
CA ALA A 127 12.27 -10.93 -4.35
C ALA A 127 12.66 -12.36 -3.98
N ARG A 128 12.85 -12.65 -2.68
CA ARG A 128 13.17 -14.00 -2.18
C ARG A 128 12.04 -14.99 -2.44
N GLU A 129 10.80 -14.59 -2.20
CA GLU A 129 9.65 -15.44 -2.46
C GLU A 129 9.40 -15.69 -3.96
N LEU A 130 9.53 -14.65 -4.79
CA LEU A 130 9.34 -14.77 -6.24
C LEU A 130 10.47 -15.57 -6.90
N SER A 131 11.69 -15.51 -6.40
CA SER A 131 12.82 -16.24 -6.95
C SER A 131 12.67 -17.78 -6.88
N LYS A 132 11.69 -18.27 -6.13
CA LYS A 132 11.34 -19.71 -6.09
C LYS A 132 10.60 -20.18 -7.34
N ASP A 133 9.82 -19.29 -7.96
CA ASP A 133 8.88 -19.62 -9.04
C ASP A 133 9.21 -18.88 -10.35
N VAL A 134 9.65 -17.61 -10.25
CA VAL A 134 9.91 -16.75 -11.39
C VAL A 134 11.36 -16.93 -11.85
N ARG A 135 11.51 -17.37 -13.11
CA ARG A 135 12.84 -17.64 -13.66
C ARG A 135 13.64 -16.38 -14.00
N TYR A 136 12.98 -15.34 -14.51
CA TYR A 136 13.64 -14.11 -14.95
C TYR A 136 13.21 -12.94 -14.08
N LEU A 137 14.00 -12.68 -13.05
CA LEU A 137 13.78 -11.59 -12.13
C LEU A 137 14.84 -10.50 -12.33
N ALA A 138 14.39 -9.26 -12.46
CA ALA A 138 15.26 -8.09 -12.50
C ALA A 138 15.03 -7.20 -11.28
N LEU A 139 16.10 -6.65 -10.72
CA LEU A 139 16.06 -5.72 -9.60
C LEU A 139 16.55 -4.35 -10.05
N CYS A 140 15.68 -3.35 -9.95
CA CYS A 140 15.97 -1.95 -10.21
C CYS A 140 15.87 -1.17 -8.89
N ALA A 141 16.92 -1.25 -8.08
CA ALA A 141 17.00 -0.58 -6.77
C ALA A 141 18.46 -0.28 -6.41
N PRO A 142 18.74 0.78 -5.63
CA PRO A 142 20.06 1.04 -5.10
C PRO A 142 20.59 -0.18 -4.34
N ASN A 143 21.88 -0.52 -4.56
CA ASN A 143 22.52 -1.72 -4.00
C ASN A 143 21.84 -3.07 -4.37
N GLY A 144 21.02 -3.11 -5.42
CA GLY A 144 20.35 -4.32 -5.92
C GLY A 144 21.31 -5.49 -6.18
N GLU A 145 22.55 -5.21 -6.55
CA GLU A 145 23.59 -6.24 -6.78
C GLU A 145 23.85 -7.13 -5.55
N ARG A 146 23.84 -6.54 -4.35
CA ARG A 146 24.02 -7.31 -3.11
C ARG A 146 22.87 -8.29 -2.93
N LEU A 147 21.65 -7.83 -3.10
CA LEU A 147 20.46 -8.68 -3.01
C LEU A 147 20.46 -9.75 -4.12
N ALA A 148 20.76 -9.37 -5.36
CA ALA A 148 20.86 -10.32 -6.47
C ALA A 148 21.89 -11.41 -6.22
N ARG A 149 23.05 -11.06 -5.66
CA ARG A 149 24.10 -12.04 -5.29
C ARG A 149 23.59 -13.02 -4.22
N THR A 150 22.92 -12.50 -3.19
CA THR A 150 22.31 -13.33 -2.12
C THR A 150 21.28 -14.29 -2.71
N LEU A 151 20.38 -13.81 -3.57
CA LEU A 151 19.34 -14.64 -4.19
C LEU A 151 19.91 -15.70 -5.12
N ARG A 152 20.96 -15.39 -5.89
CA ARG A 152 21.67 -16.39 -6.71
C ARG A 152 22.28 -17.48 -5.86
N TRP A 153 22.88 -17.10 -4.73
CA TRP A 153 23.53 -18.04 -3.82
C TRP A 153 22.51 -18.91 -3.05
N ASP A 154 21.50 -18.26 -2.46
CA ASP A 154 20.53 -18.94 -1.60
C ASP A 154 19.49 -19.76 -2.37
N CYS A 155 19.05 -19.26 -3.53
CA CYS A 155 17.91 -19.81 -4.28
C CYS A 155 18.29 -20.35 -5.67
N GLY A 156 19.53 -20.17 -6.12
CA GLY A 156 19.93 -20.53 -7.49
C GLY A 156 19.24 -19.71 -8.58
N ALA A 157 18.59 -18.58 -8.23
CA ALA A 157 17.78 -17.79 -9.13
C ALA A 157 18.64 -16.96 -10.09
N SER A 158 18.22 -16.85 -11.36
CA SER A 158 18.82 -15.93 -12.31
C SER A 158 18.26 -14.52 -12.09
N VAL A 159 18.95 -13.73 -11.29
CA VAL A 159 18.55 -12.35 -10.96
C VAL A 159 19.49 -11.37 -11.64
N HIS A 160 18.92 -10.47 -12.44
CA HIS A 160 19.64 -9.37 -13.07
C HIS A 160 19.46 -8.09 -12.26
N THR A 161 20.48 -7.24 -12.26
CA THR A 161 20.39 -5.90 -11.71
C THR A 161 20.33 -4.89 -12.85
N LEU A 162 19.42 -3.93 -12.73
CA LEU A 162 19.26 -2.84 -13.69
C LEU A 162 19.58 -1.52 -13.01
N GLN A 163 20.19 -0.61 -13.77
CA GLN A 163 20.35 0.76 -13.32
C GLN A 163 19.02 1.52 -13.48
N THR A 164 18.84 2.57 -12.69
CA THR A 164 17.57 3.33 -12.64
C THR A 164 17.22 4.02 -13.97
N ASP A 165 18.22 4.24 -14.82
CA ASP A 165 18.14 4.86 -16.14
C ASP A 165 18.07 3.84 -17.30
N GLU A 166 18.29 2.56 -17.02
CA GLU A 166 18.19 1.51 -18.04
C GLU A 166 16.73 1.24 -18.41
N ARG A 167 16.52 0.96 -19.69
CA ARG A 167 15.21 0.58 -20.22
C ARG A 167 14.84 -0.81 -19.73
N ILE A 168 13.76 -0.89 -18.97
CA ILE A 168 13.32 -2.15 -18.37
C ILE A 168 12.50 -2.93 -19.39
N ALA A 169 13.09 -3.94 -20.02
CA ALA A 169 12.38 -4.87 -20.89
C ALA A 169 11.75 -6.01 -20.07
N ALA A 170 10.67 -5.71 -19.33
CA ALA A 170 9.93 -6.66 -18.52
C ALA A 170 8.50 -6.85 -19.03
N ASP A 171 7.93 -8.03 -18.79
CA ASP A 171 6.53 -8.32 -19.10
C ASP A 171 5.63 -7.71 -18.03
N LEU A 172 6.14 -7.54 -16.79
CA LEU A 172 5.50 -6.81 -15.70
C LEU A 172 6.56 -6.11 -14.85
N SER A 173 6.44 -4.81 -14.69
CA SER A 173 7.24 -4.01 -13.78
C SER A 173 6.46 -3.74 -12.49
N VAL A 174 7.05 -4.05 -11.35
CA VAL A 174 6.44 -3.88 -10.02
C VAL A 174 7.14 -2.75 -9.30
N CYS A 175 6.43 -1.66 -9.01
CA CYS A 175 6.99 -0.49 -8.34
C CYS A 175 6.63 -0.50 -6.86
N PHE A 176 7.66 -0.61 -6.02
CA PHE A 176 7.57 -0.41 -4.58
C PHE A 176 7.75 1.08 -4.28
N ASP A 177 6.95 1.59 -3.39
CA ASP A 177 6.93 3.02 -3.03
C ASP A 177 6.80 3.96 -4.26
N ASP A 178 7.24 5.21 -4.15
CA ASP A 178 7.13 6.23 -5.19
C ASP A 178 8.26 6.11 -6.24
N PHE A 179 8.45 4.94 -6.81
CA PHE A 179 9.40 4.75 -7.91
C PHE A 179 8.83 5.32 -9.22
N PRO A 180 9.66 5.99 -10.06
CA PRO A 180 9.25 6.43 -11.39
C PRO A 180 8.72 5.24 -12.20
N LEU A 181 7.50 5.38 -12.73
CA LEU A 181 6.87 4.29 -13.48
C LEU A 181 7.67 4.00 -14.76
N PRO A 182 8.16 2.76 -14.94
CA PRO A 182 8.81 2.36 -16.18
C PRO A 182 7.79 2.30 -17.34
N ASP A 183 8.28 2.24 -18.58
CA ASP A 183 7.43 2.00 -19.73
C ASP A 183 6.86 0.56 -19.67
N GLY A 184 5.63 0.37 -20.20
CA GLY A 184 4.98 -0.92 -20.25
C GLY A 184 3.98 -1.19 -19.14
N LEU A 185 3.72 -2.44 -18.86
CA LEU A 185 2.76 -2.87 -17.87
C LEU A 185 3.34 -2.73 -16.46
N VAL A 186 2.68 -1.93 -15.62
CA VAL A 186 3.17 -1.57 -14.29
C VAL A 186 2.18 -1.95 -13.20
N LEU A 187 2.67 -2.58 -12.14
CA LEU A 187 1.97 -2.86 -10.89
C LEU A 187 2.50 -1.91 -9.79
N PRO A 188 1.86 -0.78 -9.54
CA PRO A 188 2.33 0.21 -8.57
C PRO A 188 1.88 -0.14 -7.16
N LEU A 189 2.64 -0.96 -6.44
CA LEU A 189 2.32 -1.39 -5.07
C LEU A 189 2.34 -0.27 -4.04
N GLY A 190 3.20 0.74 -4.22
CA GLY A 190 3.32 1.87 -3.29
C GLY A 190 2.16 2.85 -3.36
N SER A 191 1.51 2.97 -4.52
CA SER A 191 0.40 3.88 -4.72
C SER A 191 -0.96 3.22 -4.40
N GLY A 192 -2.00 4.03 -4.18
CA GLY A 192 -3.37 3.55 -4.05
C GLY A 192 -4.03 3.11 -5.36
N ALA A 193 -3.30 3.07 -6.47
CA ALA A 193 -3.84 2.77 -7.79
C ALA A 193 -4.19 1.28 -8.00
N VAL A 194 -3.59 0.39 -7.21
CA VAL A 194 -3.90 -1.05 -7.21
C VAL A 194 -4.90 -1.33 -6.11
N SER A 195 -6.05 -1.87 -6.46
CA SER A 195 -7.03 -2.38 -5.49
C SER A 195 -6.78 -3.86 -5.24
N VAL A 196 -6.59 -4.23 -3.99
CA VAL A 196 -6.33 -5.60 -3.56
C VAL A 196 -7.44 -6.03 -2.60
N ALA A 197 -8.10 -7.13 -2.91
CA ALA A 197 -9.07 -7.76 -2.02
C ALA A 197 -8.37 -8.84 -1.19
N TYR A 198 -8.55 -8.77 0.12
CA TYR A 198 -7.95 -9.70 1.06
C TYR A 198 -8.97 -10.68 1.65
N GLY A 199 -8.48 -11.77 2.23
CA GLY A 199 -9.25 -12.72 3.01
C GLY A 199 -8.48 -13.16 4.24
N THR A 200 -9.22 -13.53 5.28
CA THR A 200 -8.71 -14.19 6.48
C THR A 200 -9.81 -15.05 7.08
N GLU A 201 -9.44 -16.02 7.89
CA GLU A 201 -10.44 -16.85 8.57
C GLU A 201 -11.10 -16.11 9.75
N ASN A 202 -12.25 -16.62 10.15
CA ASN A 202 -12.94 -16.24 11.38
C ASN A 202 -13.37 -14.78 11.51
N LEU A 203 -13.72 -14.12 10.41
CA LEU A 203 -14.36 -12.79 10.45
C LEU A 203 -15.85 -12.89 10.82
N GLY A 204 -16.52 -14.01 10.50
CA GLY A 204 -17.92 -14.24 10.78
C GLY A 204 -18.81 -13.11 10.23
N ASP A 205 -19.82 -12.71 11.03
CA ASP A 205 -20.77 -11.64 10.66
C ASP A 205 -20.09 -10.27 10.50
N ALA A 206 -18.88 -10.09 11.01
CA ALA A 206 -18.15 -8.84 10.86
C ALA A 206 -17.88 -8.48 9.40
N ALA A 207 -17.55 -9.47 8.57
CA ALA A 207 -17.34 -9.29 7.14
C ALA A 207 -18.63 -8.90 6.37
N MET A 208 -19.80 -9.16 6.94
CA MET A 208 -21.08 -8.75 6.34
C MET A 208 -21.42 -7.29 6.63
N ILE A 209 -21.01 -6.78 7.79
CA ILE A 209 -21.36 -5.45 8.28
C ILE A 209 -20.33 -4.39 7.85
N TRP A 210 -19.05 -4.69 8.04
CA TRP A 210 -17.97 -3.75 7.77
C TRP A 210 -17.28 -4.03 6.44
N ASN A 211 -16.55 -3.01 5.93
CA ASN A 211 -15.66 -3.19 4.80
C ASN A 211 -14.57 -4.20 5.17
N GLU A 212 -14.58 -5.34 4.49
CA GLU A 212 -13.72 -6.48 4.82
C GLU A 212 -12.24 -6.15 4.72
N ASP A 213 -11.83 -5.47 3.64
CA ASP A 213 -10.42 -5.12 3.42
C ASP A 213 -9.91 -4.14 4.48
N GLN A 214 -10.72 -3.14 4.85
CA GLN A 214 -10.39 -2.23 5.95
C GLN A 214 -10.29 -2.96 7.28
N LEU A 215 -11.20 -3.90 7.56
CA LEU A 215 -11.17 -4.69 8.79
C LEU A 215 -9.90 -5.54 8.85
N ILE A 216 -9.55 -6.23 7.78
CA ILE A 216 -8.33 -7.05 7.70
C ILE A 216 -7.07 -6.17 7.88
N CYS A 217 -7.01 -5.00 7.24
CA CYS A 217 -5.91 -4.05 7.43
C CYS A 217 -5.80 -3.58 8.89
N ALA A 218 -6.95 -3.32 9.55
CA ALA A 218 -6.97 -2.93 10.97
C ALA A 218 -6.49 -4.07 11.89
N LEU A 219 -6.91 -5.32 11.62
CA LEU A 219 -6.48 -6.49 12.37
C LEU A 219 -4.98 -6.75 12.20
N TYR A 220 -4.46 -6.60 10.98
CA TYR A 220 -3.03 -6.70 10.69
C TYR A 220 -2.23 -5.61 11.42
N ALA A 221 -2.65 -4.36 11.31
CA ALA A 221 -2.00 -3.23 11.99
C ALA A 221 -2.03 -3.33 13.52
N SER A 222 -3.04 -4.00 14.09
CA SER A 222 -3.15 -4.28 15.53
C SER A 222 -2.40 -5.52 15.97
N LEU A 223 -1.67 -6.19 15.07
CA LEU A 223 -0.98 -7.47 15.32
C LEU A 223 -1.90 -8.62 15.77
N ALA A 224 -3.20 -8.48 15.55
CA ALA A 224 -4.20 -9.51 15.86
C ALA A 224 -4.29 -10.57 14.75
N ARG A 225 -3.75 -10.27 13.58
CA ARG A 225 -3.55 -11.19 12.46
C ARG A 225 -2.14 -11.02 11.91
N ARG A 226 -1.49 -12.12 11.60
CA ARG A 226 -0.19 -12.15 10.93
C ARG A 226 -0.38 -12.18 9.42
N ALA A 227 0.65 -11.82 8.66
CA ALA A 227 0.58 -11.83 7.20
C ALA A 227 0.31 -13.23 6.64
N ASP A 228 0.80 -14.30 7.28
CA ASP A 228 0.58 -15.68 6.88
C ASP A 228 -0.87 -16.18 7.07
N GLU A 229 -1.64 -15.52 7.95
CA GLU A 229 -3.07 -15.80 8.18
C GLU A 229 -3.99 -15.01 7.22
N ILE A 230 -3.42 -14.19 6.36
CA ILE A 230 -4.14 -13.37 5.39
C ILE A 230 -3.73 -13.82 3.98
N TRP A 231 -4.70 -13.98 3.08
CA TRP A 231 -4.45 -14.27 1.67
C TRP A 231 -5.01 -13.19 0.75
N VAL A 232 -4.47 -13.12 -0.46
CA VAL A 232 -4.96 -12.23 -1.51
C VAL A 232 -6.06 -12.94 -2.30
N LYS A 233 -7.28 -12.40 -2.27
CA LYS A 233 -8.44 -12.91 -3.03
C LYS A 233 -8.36 -12.50 -4.50
N ASP A 234 -8.18 -11.20 -4.74
CA ASP A 234 -8.15 -10.61 -6.08
C ASP A 234 -7.24 -9.38 -6.13
N VAL A 235 -6.74 -9.08 -7.32
CA VAL A 235 -5.94 -7.90 -7.62
C VAL A 235 -6.52 -7.21 -8.84
N LYS A 236 -6.99 -5.98 -8.69
CA LYS A 236 -7.46 -5.16 -9.81
C LYS A 236 -6.34 -4.20 -10.19
N MET A 237 -5.80 -4.45 -11.40
CA MET A 237 -4.83 -3.55 -12.01
C MET A 237 -5.52 -2.22 -12.36
N PRO A 238 -4.81 -1.10 -12.32
CA PRO A 238 -5.31 0.13 -12.91
C PRO A 238 -5.65 -0.14 -14.39
N PRO A 239 -6.72 0.46 -14.95
CA PRO A 239 -7.02 0.33 -16.37
C PRO A 239 -5.77 0.75 -17.16
N ASP A 240 -5.44 -0.05 -18.18
CA ASP A 240 -4.27 0.15 -19.02
C ASP A 240 -4.14 1.64 -19.38
N GLY A 241 -2.96 2.21 -19.12
CA GLY A 241 -2.68 3.63 -19.10
C GLY A 241 -2.82 4.37 -20.44
N GLY A 242 -4.00 4.30 -21.06
CA GLY A 242 -4.35 5.08 -22.24
C GLY A 242 -4.43 6.60 -21.99
N GLU A 243 -4.78 7.04 -20.80
CA GLU A 243 -4.92 8.50 -20.52
C GLU A 243 -3.93 9.04 -19.46
N ASN A 244 -3.38 8.21 -18.57
CA ASN A 244 -2.40 8.65 -17.57
C ASN A 244 -0.95 8.73 -18.10
N GLY A 245 -0.67 8.22 -19.30
CA GLY A 245 0.63 8.36 -19.93
C GLY A 245 1.05 9.82 -20.16
N HIS A 246 0.08 10.72 -20.32
CA HIS A 246 0.36 12.16 -20.49
C HIS A 246 0.66 12.85 -19.15
N LEU A 247 -0.06 12.51 -18.08
CA LEU A 247 0.18 13.04 -16.73
C LEU A 247 1.45 12.49 -16.10
N SER A 248 1.77 11.20 -16.34
CA SER A 248 3.04 10.59 -15.92
C SER A 248 4.24 11.21 -16.61
N ARG A 249 4.13 11.56 -17.90
CA ARG A 249 5.18 12.27 -18.65
C ARG A 249 5.42 13.68 -18.12
N VAL A 250 4.36 14.41 -17.78
CA VAL A 250 4.46 15.77 -17.20
C VAL A 250 5.09 15.72 -15.80
N ASN A 251 4.73 14.75 -14.98
CA ASN A 251 5.31 14.59 -13.63
C ASN A 251 6.75 14.06 -13.68
N ALA A 252 7.08 13.15 -14.59
CA ALA A 252 8.45 12.69 -14.83
C ALA A 252 9.35 13.83 -15.35
N GLN A 253 8.81 14.70 -16.22
CA GLN A 253 9.53 15.87 -16.71
C GLN A 253 9.76 16.89 -15.60
N LYS A 254 8.77 17.15 -14.74
CA LYS A 254 8.91 18.00 -13.55
C LYS A 254 9.94 17.43 -12.56
N SER A 255 9.92 16.13 -12.32
CA SER A 255 10.90 15.46 -11.43
C SER A 255 12.31 15.54 -11.99
N LYS A 256 12.51 15.32 -13.31
CA LYS A 256 13.83 15.47 -13.98
C LYS A 256 14.34 16.91 -13.88
N ASN A 257 13.49 17.90 -14.09
CA ASN A 257 13.86 19.30 -14.00
C ASN A 257 14.26 19.69 -12.57
N ASN A 258 13.49 19.25 -11.56
CA ASN A 258 13.83 19.48 -10.15
C ASN A 258 15.15 18.80 -9.74
N PHE A 259 15.43 17.61 -10.27
CA PHE A 259 16.69 16.90 -9.99
C PHE A 259 17.88 17.58 -10.67
N GLN A 260 17.73 18.06 -11.91
CA GLN A 260 18.77 18.84 -12.59
C GLN A 260 19.05 20.18 -11.91
N GLU A 261 17.99 20.90 -11.47
CA GLU A 261 18.16 22.14 -10.70
C GLU A 261 18.85 21.91 -9.36
N ALA A 262 18.50 20.85 -8.63
CA ALA A 262 19.18 20.51 -7.38
C ALA A 262 20.67 20.18 -7.61
N ARG A 263 20.99 19.46 -8.70
CA ARG A 263 22.36 19.13 -9.09
C ARG A 263 23.15 20.36 -9.50
N MET A 264 22.56 21.29 -10.23
CA MET A 264 23.18 22.56 -10.63
C MET A 264 23.45 23.47 -9.42
N ARG A 265 22.52 23.53 -8.46
CA ARG A 265 22.72 24.26 -7.19
C ARG A 265 23.86 23.67 -6.36
N ALA A 266 23.97 22.33 -6.29
CA ALA A 266 25.07 21.66 -5.59
C ALA A 266 26.44 21.87 -6.24
N ILE A 267 26.51 22.02 -7.57
CA ILE A 267 27.76 22.33 -8.31
C ILE A 267 28.12 23.80 -8.12
N SER A 268 27.16 24.70 -8.14
CA SER A 268 27.37 26.13 -7.93
C SER A 268 27.90 26.44 -6.52
N SER A 269 27.34 25.77 -5.50
CA SER A 269 27.81 25.95 -4.12
C SER A 269 29.21 25.41 -3.86
N ARG A 270 29.70 24.43 -4.65
CA ARG A 270 31.11 23.94 -4.56
C ARG A 270 32.09 24.87 -5.21
N LYS A 271 31.68 25.62 -6.27
CA LYS A 271 32.57 26.59 -6.91
C LYS A 271 32.83 27.83 -6.04
N SER A 272 31.82 28.33 -5.33
CA SER A 272 31.95 29.47 -4.44
C SER A 272 32.86 29.22 -3.21
N CYS A 273 33.05 27.95 -2.82
CA CYS A 273 33.92 27.56 -1.70
C CYS A 273 35.41 27.41 -2.11
N SER A 274 35.73 27.37 -3.42
CA SER A 274 37.12 27.21 -3.91
C SER A 274 37.79 28.52 -4.28
N GLU A 275 37.07 29.64 -4.33
CA GLU A 275 37.59 30.96 -4.66
C GLU A 275 37.96 31.81 -3.43
N HIS A 276 37.84 31.26 -2.23
CA HIS A 276 38.21 31.90 -0.96
C HIS A 276 39.31 31.15 -0.18
N ARG A 277 40.26 30.53 -0.89
CA ARG A 277 41.52 30.04 -0.30
C ARG A 277 42.70 30.58 -1.03
#